data_0ab2e4c28235d0b98357e1239ac2dcff
#
_entry.id   0ab2e4c28235d0b98357e1239ac2dcff
#
_cell.length_a   1.000
_cell.length_b   1.000
_cell.length_c   1.000
_cell.angle_alpha   90.00
_cell.angle_beta   90.00
_cell.angle_gamma   90.00
#
_symmetry.space_group_name_H-M   'P 1'
#
loop_
_entity.id
_entity.type
_entity.pdbx_description
1 polymer ?
#
loop_
_entity_poly.entity_id
_entity_poly.type
_entity_poly.pdbx_seq_one_letter_code
_entity_poly.pdbx_strand_id
1 'polypeptide(L)'
;MRSTVEDLTTRARIRDAAIALFGRDGFSRATVRAVAADAGVSPGLVIHHFGSKEGLRQACDQHVLAQTASQGKEKADPSSTRHLIQDYLNHPGQYADEIAYIRRSLGDESDAGDAFFDAVVDQTQGIIEAGIEAGTIRDFEDVRSTAVIIASNSLAMLVLGRHLSRALGTDSGPGTDSGETGGISPDLLRQLTLPALDIYTHGFYADARFLDAARDALQHNDATTQGREHAP
;
A
#
# COMPACT_ATOMS: atom_id res chain seq x y z
N MET A 1 -19.14 25.68 18.40
CA MET A 1 -19.29 24.61 17.40
C MET A 1 -18.74 24.95 15.99
N ARG A 2 -18.85 26.19 15.45
CA ARG A 2 -18.22 26.58 14.18
C ARG A 2 -16.68 26.45 14.21
N SER A 3 -16.04 26.86 15.29
CA SER A 3 -14.57 26.80 15.48
C SER A 3 -13.99 25.39 15.33
N THR A 4 -14.66 24.36 15.84
CA THR A 4 -14.18 22.96 15.78
C THR A 4 -14.25 22.36 14.36
N VAL A 5 -15.27 22.72 13.58
CA VAL A 5 -15.41 22.25 12.19
C VAL A 5 -14.39 22.94 11.28
N GLU A 6 -14.15 24.25 11.44
CA GLU A 6 -13.10 24.97 10.71
C GLU A 6 -11.70 24.43 11.03
N ASP A 7 -11.45 24.06 12.28
CA ASP A 7 -10.20 23.50 12.75
C ASP A 7 -9.94 22.12 12.14
N LEU A 8 -10.95 21.23 12.14
CA LEU A 8 -10.88 19.91 11.48
C LEU A 8 -10.65 20.05 9.97
N THR A 9 -11.33 20.98 9.29
CA THR A 9 -11.16 21.24 7.86
C THR A 9 -9.74 21.76 7.56
N THR A 10 -9.21 22.63 8.40
CA THR A 10 -7.85 23.17 8.25
C THR A 10 -6.80 22.08 8.46
N ARG A 11 -6.98 21.25 9.48
CA ARG A 11 -6.09 20.10 9.73
C ARG A 11 -6.07 19.13 8.55
N ALA A 12 -7.23 18.84 7.96
CA ALA A 12 -7.32 18.00 6.76
C ALA A 12 -6.57 18.63 5.56
N ARG A 13 -6.80 19.91 5.26
CA ARG A 13 -6.09 20.61 4.17
C ARG A 13 -4.57 20.59 4.33
N ILE A 14 -4.06 20.81 5.55
CA ILE A 14 -2.62 20.75 5.82
C ILE A 14 -2.08 19.35 5.58
N ARG A 15 -2.80 18.32 6.05
CA ARG A 15 -2.42 16.93 5.84
C ARG A 15 -2.41 16.56 4.35
N ASP A 16 -3.44 16.93 3.60
CA ASP A 16 -3.57 16.60 2.18
C ASP A 16 -2.49 17.30 1.35
N ALA A 17 -2.19 18.56 1.64
CA ALA A 17 -1.04 19.29 1.07
C ALA A 17 0.31 18.61 1.42
N ALA A 18 0.43 18.07 2.63
CA ALA A 18 1.64 17.36 3.04
C ALA A 18 1.78 16.01 2.31
N ILE A 19 0.70 15.26 2.13
CA ILE A 19 0.70 14.00 1.36
C ILE A 19 1.19 14.26 -0.06
N ALA A 20 0.63 15.25 -0.75
CA ALA A 20 1.03 15.62 -2.11
C ALA A 20 2.51 16.03 -2.18
N LEU A 21 2.97 16.90 -1.26
CA LEU A 21 4.36 17.36 -1.23
C LEU A 21 5.36 16.28 -0.84
N PHE A 22 5.06 15.45 0.15
CA PHE A 22 5.92 14.34 0.55
C PHE A 22 6.00 13.28 -0.56
N GLY A 23 4.90 12.99 -1.22
CA GLY A 23 4.88 12.08 -2.38
C GLY A 23 5.73 12.58 -3.54
N ARG A 24 5.61 13.87 -3.90
CA ARG A 24 6.33 14.47 -5.01
C ARG A 24 7.81 14.69 -4.71
N ASP A 25 8.12 15.37 -3.62
CA ASP A 25 9.46 15.88 -3.32
C ASP A 25 10.26 14.97 -2.37
N GLY A 26 9.59 14.08 -1.66
CA GLY A 26 10.14 13.27 -0.58
C GLY A 26 10.18 14.00 0.76
N PHE A 27 10.16 13.22 1.85
CA PHE A 27 10.11 13.75 3.20
C PHE A 27 11.27 14.71 3.52
N SER A 28 12.49 14.38 3.15
CA SER A 28 13.68 15.18 3.48
C SER A 28 13.62 16.58 2.85
N ARG A 29 13.19 16.72 1.61
CA ARG A 29 13.17 17.98 0.86
C ARG A 29 11.95 18.85 1.13
N ALA A 30 10.80 18.24 1.38
CA ALA A 30 9.57 18.98 1.70
C ALA A 30 9.75 19.73 3.03
N THR A 31 9.33 20.98 3.10
CA THR A 31 9.43 21.82 4.29
C THR A 31 8.06 22.18 4.85
N VAL A 32 7.98 22.42 6.16
CA VAL A 32 6.75 22.94 6.80
C VAL A 32 6.26 24.23 6.15
N ARG A 33 7.19 25.08 5.67
CA ARG A 33 6.84 26.32 4.97
C ARG A 33 6.18 26.05 3.62
N ALA A 34 6.67 25.06 2.87
CA ALA A 34 6.09 24.66 1.58
C ALA A 34 4.69 24.06 1.78
N VAL A 35 4.51 23.16 2.78
CA VAL A 35 3.20 22.63 3.13
C VAL A 35 2.23 23.73 3.55
N ALA A 36 2.66 24.68 4.36
CA ALA A 36 1.84 25.81 4.81
C ALA A 36 1.38 26.69 3.62
N ALA A 37 2.30 26.95 2.68
CA ALA A 37 1.98 27.73 1.48
C ALA A 37 0.95 27.03 0.60
N ASP A 38 1.11 25.72 0.36
CA ASP A 38 0.18 24.90 -0.43
C ASP A 38 -1.20 24.80 0.24
N ALA A 39 -1.23 24.58 1.54
CA ALA A 39 -2.47 24.53 2.34
C ALA A 39 -3.14 25.92 2.55
N GLY A 40 -2.50 27.02 2.13
CA GLY A 40 -3.02 28.39 2.33
C GLY A 40 -3.10 28.79 3.81
N VAL A 41 -2.10 28.40 4.64
CA VAL A 41 -2.03 28.68 6.07
C VAL A 41 -0.65 29.23 6.48
N SER A 42 -0.52 29.70 7.73
CA SER A 42 0.79 30.04 8.27
C SER A 42 1.59 28.80 8.70
N PRO A 43 2.95 28.83 8.63
CA PRO A 43 3.79 27.75 9.17
C PRO A 43 3.56 27.47 10.65
N GLY A 44 3.26 28.53 11.43
CA GLY A 44 2.92 28.40 12.86
C GLY A 44 1.66 27.58 13.09
N LEU A 45 0.66 27.66 12.18
CA LEU A 45 -0.57 26.89 12.27
C LEU A 45 -0.31 25.41 11.98
N VAL A 46 0.58 25.08 11.06
CA VAL A 46 1.01 23.68 10.81
C VAL A 46 1.62 23.09 12.08
N ILE A 47 2.55 23.82 12.71
CA ILE A 47 3.19 23.37 13.96
C ILE A 47 2.17 23.29 15.11
N HIS A 48 1.20 24.19 15.16
CA HIS A 48 0.13 24.15 16.16
C HIS A 48 -0.69 22.85 16.06
N HIS A 49 -1.04 22.41 14.83
CA HIS A 49 -1.86 21.21 14.62
C HIS A 49 -1.09 19.90 14.74
N PHE A 50 0.18 19.86 14.39
CA PHE A 50 0.94 18.63 14.23
C PHE A 50 2.20 18.55 15.09
N GLY A 51 2.57 19.61 15.80
CA GLY A 51 3.73 19.68 16.68
C GLY A 51 5.05 19.84 15.94
N SER A 52 5.34 18.93 14.99
CA SER A 52 6.57 18.92 14.20
C SER A 52 6.31 18.44 12.77
N LYS A 53 7.35 18.43 11.94
CA LYS A 53 7.31 17.83 10.60
C LYS A 53 7.11 16.29 10.69
N GLU A 54 7.72 15.67 11.66
CA GLU A 54 7.59 14.25 11.99
C GLU A 54 6.16 13.92 12.45
N GLY A 55 5.56 14.75 13.32
CA GLY A 55 4.16 14.60 13.72
C GLY A 55 3.18 14.78 12.56
N LEU A 56 3.50 15.68 11.61
CA LEU A 56 2.75 15.81 10.37
C LEU A 56 2.89 14.54 9.49
N ARG A 57 4.10 13.96 9.38
CA ARG A 57 4.32 12.70 8.67
C ARG A 57 3.49 11.57 9.27
N GLN A 58 3.53 11.40 10.60
CA GLN A 58 2.72 10.39 11.28
C GLN A 58 1.22 10.55 11.00
N ALA A 59 0.72 11.78 10.95
CA ALA A 59 -0.68 12.03 10.60
C ALA A 59 -1.00 11.69 9.13
N CYS A 60 -0.05 11.89 8.21
CA CYS A 60 -0.17 11.45 6.82
C CYS A 60 -0.16 9.92 6.74
N ASP A 61 0.78 9.24 7.40
CA ASP A 61 0.87 7.78 7.45
C ASP A 61 -0.45 7.18 7.95
N GLN A 62 -0.95 7.66 9.09
CA GLN A 62 -2.23 7.20 9.66
C GLN A 62 -3.41 7.39 8.70
N HIS A 63 -3.45 8.49 7.97
CA HIS A 63 -4.53 8.78 7.04
C HIS A 63 -4.48 7.85 5.83
N VAL A 64 -3.31 7.72 5.18
CA VAL A 64 -3.12 6.86 3.99
C VAL A 64 -3.37 5.40 4.36
N LEU A 65 -2.86 4.94 5.51
CA LEU A 65 -3.13 3.60 6.01
C LEU A 65 -4.61 3.36 6.31
N ALA A 66 -5.32 4.33 6.90
CA ALA A 66 -6.76 4.20 7.16
C ALA A 66 -7.59 4.11 5.87
N GLN A 67 -7.21 4.85 4.83
CA GLN A 67 -7.86 4.77 3.52
C GLN A 67 -7.60 3.42 2.84
N THR A 68 -6.35 2.94 2.85
CA THR A 68 -6.00 1.62 2.30
C THR A 68 -6.70 0.49 3.03
N ALA A 69 -6.84 0.57 4.36
CA ALA A 69 -7.58 -0.40 5.17
C ALA A 69 -9.07 -0.44 4.84
N SER A 70 -9.71 0.72 4.67
CA SER A 70 -11.11 0.81 4.26
C SER A 70 -11.34 0.12 2.92
N GLN A 71 -10.52 0.46 1.92
CA GLN A 71 -10.56 -0.17 0.60
C GLN A 71 -10.25 -1.68 0.67
N GLY A 72 -9.35 -2.11 1.55
CA GLY A 72 -8.99 -3.51 1.75
C GLY A 72 -10.16 -4.34 2.29
N LYS A 73 -10.91 -3.82 3.27
CA LYS A 73 -12.13 -4.47 3.80
C LYS A 73 -13.22 -4.58 2.74
N GLU A 74 -13.41 -3.55 1.93
CA GLU A 74 -14.33 -3.59 0.81
C GLU A 74 -13.92 -4.61 -0.27
N LYS A 75 -12.60 -4.77 -0.52
CA LYS A 75 -12.08 -5.79 -1.45
C LYS A 75 -12.28 -7.21 -0.94
N ALA A 76 -12.38 -7.42 0.36
CA ALA A 76 -12.67 -8.73 0.95
C ALA A 76 -14.14 -9.15 0.78
N ASP A 77 -15.02 -8.23 0.41
CA ASP A 77 -16.42 -8.50 0.06
C ASP A 77 -16.59 -8.57 -1.46
N PRO A 78 -16.95 -9.76 -2.03
CA PRO A 78 -17.17 -9.91 -3.47
C PRO A 78 -18.21 -8.95 -4.05
N SER A 79 -19.21 -8.53 -3.27
CA SER A 79 -20.25 -7.61 -3.71
C SER A 79 -19.72 -6.19 -3.95
N SER A 80 -18.71 -5.77 -3.19
CA SER A 80 -18.07 -4.46 -3.30
C SER A 80 -17.01 -4.37 -4.39
N THR A 81 -16.45 -5.51 -4.84
CA THR A 81 -15.37 -5.57 -5.84
C THR A 81 -15.72 -4.83 -7.13
N ARG A 82 -16.98 -4.97 -7.59
CA ARG A 82 -17.45 -4.27 -8.81
C ARG A 82 -17.39 -2.76 -8.65
N HIS A 83 -17.88 -2.24 -7.53
CA HIS A 83 -17.89 -0.79 -7.26
C HIS A 83 -16.48 -0.21 -7.18
N LEU A 84 -15.57 -0.89 -6.50
CA LEU A 84 -14.18 -0.47 -6.38
C LEU A 84 -13.48 -0.37 -7.73
N ILE A 85 -13.65 -1.39 -8.59
CA ILE A 85 -13.09 -1.38 -9.94
C ILE A 85 -13.68 -0.24 -10.77
N GLN A 86 -15.01 -0.06 -10.72
CA GLN A 86 -15.69 1.01 -11.46
C GLN A 86 -15.29 2.39 -10.97
N ASP A 87 -15.19 2.61 -9.65
CA ASP A 87 -14.77 3.87 -9.08
C ASP A 87 -13.36 4.25 -9.52
N TYR A 88 -12.41 3.31 -9.42
CA TYR A 88 -11.05 3.54 -9.88
C TYR A 88 -10.97 3.86 -11.40
N LEU A 89 -11.73 3.13 -12.22
CA LEU A 89 -11.78 3.36 -13.67
C LEU A 89 -12.39 4.71 -14.04
N ASN A 90 -13.35 5.19 -13.25
CA ASN A 90 -14.01 6.47 -13.48
C ASN A 90 -13.20 7.66 -12.94
N HIS A 91 -12.38 7.46 -11.90
CA HIS A 91 -11.63 8.50 -11.21
C HIS A 91 -10.13 8.11 -11.05
N PRO A 92 -9.40 7.84 -12.13
CA PRO A 92 -8.05 7.26 -12.07
C PRO A 92 -7.00 8.14 -11.38
N GLY A 93 -7.23 9.47 -11.31
CA GLY A 93 -6.34 10.41 -10.64
C GLY A 93 -6.65 10.64 -9.15
N GLN A 94 -7.74 10.10 -8.66
CA GLN A 94 -8.24 10.37 -7.31
C GLN A 94 -7.26 9.97 -6.21
N TYR A 95 -6.45 8.94 -6.44
CA TYR A 95 -5.49 8.39 -5.46
C TYR A 95 -4.03 8.65 -5.84
N ALA A 96 -3.78 9.60 -6.76
CA ALA A 96 -2.43 9.82 -7.31
C ALA A 96 -1.43 10.27 -6.23
N ASP A 97 -1.85 11.18 -5.36
CA ASP A 97 -1.00 11.73 -4.31
C ASP A 97 -0.71 10.69 -3.22
N GLU A 98 -1.71 9.89 -2.82
CA GLU A 98 -1.55 8.80 -1.87
C GLU A 98 -0.64 7.70 -2.42
N ILE A 99 -0.78 7.34 -3.69
CA ILE A 99 0.10 6.36 -4.33
C ILE A 99 1.53 6.88 -4.42
N ALA A 100 1.72 8.16 -4.76
CA ALA A 100 3.04 8.78 -4.75
C ALA A 100 3.65 8.80 -3.33
N TYR A 101 2.83 9.09 -2.32
CA TYR A 101 3.21 9.05 -0.93
C TYR A 101 3.64 7.64 -0.48
N ILE A 102 2.84 6.61 -0.79
CA ILE A 102 3.14 5.20 -0.48
C ILE A 102 4.48 4.78 -1.10
N ARG A 103 4.69 5.07 -2.40
CA ARG A 103 5.96 4.76 -3.07
C ARG A 103 7.15 5.41 -2.38
N ARG A 104 6.99 6.66 -1.94
CA ARG A 104 8.05 7.41 -1.29
C ARG A 104 8.33 6.88 0.11
N SER A 105 7.31 6.50 0.86
CA SER A 105 7.43 5.88 2.18
C SER A 105 8.12 4.52 2.11
N LEU A 106 7.81 3.70 1.12
CA LEU A 106 8.46 2.40 0.90
C LEU A 106 9.93 2.52 0.46
N GLY A 107 10.30 3.60 -0.19
CA GLY A 107 11.69 3.88 -0.58
C GLY A 107 12.49 4.63 0.48
N ASP A 108 11.93 4.87 1.65
CA ASP A 108 12.60 5.52 2.78
C ASP A 108 13.21 4.46 3.71
N GLU A 109 14.54 4.32 3.67
CA GLU A 109 15.31 3.36 4.49
C GLU A 109 15.46 3.84 5.95
N SER A 110 14.45 4.47 6.51
CA SER A 110 14.40 4.94 7.90
C SER A 110 13.41 4.10 8.72
N ASP A 111 13.54 4.16 10.05
CA ASP A 111 12.60 3.53 10.99
C ASP A 111 11.12 3.87 10.68
N ALA A 112 10.88 5.06 10.11
CA ALA A 112 9.54 5.47 9.72
C ALA A 112 9.05 4.76 8.43
N GLY A 113 9.96 4.45 7.49
CA GLY A 113 9.66 3.63 6.32
C GLY A 113 9.35 2.19 6.71
N ASP A 114 10.17 1.62 7.61
CA ASP A 114 9.95 0.27 8.15
C ASP A 114 8.60 0.19 8.88
N ALA A 115 8.31 1.15 9.77
CA ALA A 115 7.04 1.21 10.48
C ALA A 115 5.82 1.36 9.54
N PHE A 116 5.97 2.08 8.42
CA PHE A 116 4.93 2.19 7.41
C PHE A 116 4.65 0.84 6.73
N PHE A 117 5.70 0.11 6.34
CA PHE A 117 5.56 -1.23 5.74
C PHE A 117 4.94 -2.22 6.73
N ASP A 118 5.41 -2.24 7.98
CA ASP A 118 4.85 -3.10 9.03
C ASP A 118 3.36 -2.84 9.24
N ALA A 119 2.93 -1.59 9.24
CA ALA A 119 1.52 -1.23 9.37
C ALA A 119 0.68 -1.72 8.17
N VAL A 120 1.22 -1.72 6.94
CA VAL A 120 0.55 -2.31 5.78
C VAL A 120 0.41 -3.82 5.94
N VAL A 121 1.44 -4.49 6.44
CA VAL A 121 1.40 -5.94 6.71
C VAL A 121 0.37 -6.27 7.80
N ASP A 122 0.32 -5.51 8.91
CA ASP A 122 -0.65 -5.67 9.99
C ASP A 122 -2.09 -5.54 9.48
N GLN A 123 -2.36 -4.54 8.63
CA GLN A 123 -3.66 -4.37 8.00
C GLN A 123 -4.02 -5.55 7.08
N THR A 124 -3.06 -6.01 6.27
CA THR A 124 -3.26 -7.15 5.36
C THR A 124 -3.56 -8.41 6.15
N GLN A 125 -2.86 -8.64 7.26
CA GLN A 125 -3.12 -9.75 8.17
C GLN A 125 -4.55 -9.70 8.70
N GLY A 126 -4.99 -8.56 9.23
CA GLY A 126 -6.36 -8.39 9.72
C GLY A 126 -7.43 -8.61 8.65
N ILE A 127 -7.17 -8.26 7.39
CA ILE A 127 -8.08 -8.54 6.26
C ILE A 127 -8.15 -10.05 6.00
N ILE A 128 -7.00 -10.75 6.02
CA ILE A 128 -6.95 -12.20 5.82
C ILE A 128 -7.69 -12.92 6.95
N GLU A 129 -7.44 -12.56 8.20
CA GLU A 129 -8.11 -13.15 9.37
C GLU A 129 -9.64 -12.96 9.30
N ALA A 130 -10.10 -11.76 9.00
CA ALA A 130 -11.52 -11.48 8.82
C ALA A 130 -12.13 -12.26 7.64
N GLY A 131 -11.38 -12.43 6.54
CA GLY A 131 -11.82 -13.21 5.39
C GLY A 131 -11.89 -14.73 5.68
N ILE A 132 -10.97 -15.26 6.49
CA ILE A 132 -11.02 -16.65 6.97
C ILE A 132 -12.25 -16.85 7.85
N GLU A 133 -12.50 -15.96 8.81
CA GLU A 133 -13.68 -16.01 9.67
C GLU A 133 -14.99 -15.94 8.87
N ALA A 134 -15.04 -15.11 7.84
CA ALA A 134 -16.18 -14.98 6.94
C ALA A 134 -16.30 -16.11 5.91
N GLY A 135 -15.32 -17.01 5.80
CA GLY A 135 -15.28 -18.09 4.80
C GLY A 135 -15.03 -17.62 3.36
N THR A 136 -14.56 -16.40 3.16
CA THR A 136 -14.21 -15.84 1.83
C THR A 136 -12.73 -16.05 1.47
N ILE A 137 -11.89 -16.30 2.47
CA ILE A 137 -10.47 -16.64 2.31
C ILE A 137 -10.24 -18.01 2.96
N ARG A 138 -9.44 -18.87 2.30
CA ARG A 138 -9.07 -20.17 2.85
C ARG A 138 -8.10 -20.04 4.02
N ASP A 139 -8.03 -21.04 4.87
CA ASP A 139 -7.03 -21.10 5.95
C ASP A 139 -5.59 -21.16 5.41
N PHE A 140 -4.69 -20.55 6.17
CA PHE A 140 -3.25 -20.58 5.95
C PHE A 140 -2.54 -21.06 7.21
N GLU A 141 -1.47 -21.83 7.03
CA GLU A 141 -0.64 -22.34 8.13
C GLU A 141 0.08 -21.20 8.88
N ASP A 142 0.55 -20.19 8.12
CA ASP A 142 1.19 -18.99 8.65
C ASP A 142 0.53 -17.76 8.00
N VAL A 143 -0.42 -17.16 8.72
CA VAL A 143 -1.17 -15.97 8.27
C VAL A 143 -0.25 -14.76 8.18
N ARG A 144 0.72 -14.61 9.10
CA ARG A 144 1.65 -13.46 9.11
C ARG A 144 2.54 -13.45 7.88
N SER A 145 3.22 -14.56 7.60
CA SER A 145 4.06 -14.68 6.40
C SER A 145 3.24 -14.56 5.11
N THR A 146 2.02 -15.09 5.08
CA THR A 146 1.09 -14.89 3.96
C THR A 146 0.74 -13.41 3.78
N ALA A 147 0.48 -12.68 4.86
CA ALA A 147 0.22 -11.24 4.82
C ALA A 147 1.41 -10.45 4.25
N VAL A 148 2.64 -10.79 4.63
CA VAL A 148 3.85 -10.19 4.07
C VAL A 148 3.91 -10.39 2.56
N ILE A 149 3.65 -11.60 2.06
CA ILE A 149 3.67 -11.91 0.63
C ILE A 149 2.60 -11.11 -0.12
N ILE A 150 1.36 -11.11 0.39
CA ILE A 150 0.23 -10.42 -0.25
C ILE A 150 0.43 -8.89 -0.24
N ALA A 151 0.88 -8.32 0.89
CA ALA A 151 1.21 -6.90 1.00
C ALA A 151 2.32 -6.52 0.01
N SER A 152 3.41 -7.29 -0.04
CA SER A 152 4.54 -7.07 -0.96
C SER A 152 4.10 -7.10 -2.43
N ASN A 153 3.29 -8.08 -2.83
CA ASN A 153 2.76 -8.17 -4.20
C ASN A 153 1.88 -6.95 -4.55
N SER A 154 1.01 -6.53 -3.63
CA SER A 154 0.13 -5.38 -3.82
C SER A 154 0.92 -4.07 -3.96
N LEU A 155 1.93 -3.88 -3.10
CA LEU A 155 2.81 -2.70 -3.13
C LEU A 155 3.73 -2.71 -4.36
N ALA A 156 4.21 -3.87 -4.79
CA ALA A 156 5.04 -4.00 -6.00
C ALA A 156 4.31 -3.46 -7.23
N MET A 157 3.00 -3.68 -7.36
CA MET A 157 2.21 -3.12 -8.47
C MET A 157 2.24 -1.59 -8.46
N LEU A 158 2.20 -0.95 -7.30
CA LEU A 158 2.30 0.51 -7.18
C LEU A 158 3.70 1.01 -7.55
N VAL A 159 4.75 0.32 -7.11
CA VAL A 159 6.15 0.72 -7.36
C VAL A 159 6.56 0.46 -8.81
N LEU A 160 6.14 -0.68 -9.38
CA LEU A 160 6.54 -1.13 -10.71
C LEU A 160 5.58 -0.68 -11.83
N GLY A 161 4.57 0.14 -11.54
CA GLY A 161 3.49 0.49 -12.48
C GLY A 161 3.98 0.89 -13.87
N ARG A 162 5.02 1.76 -13.98
CA ARG A 162 5.63 2.13 -15.26
C ARG A 162 6.22 0.92 -16.02
N HIS A 163 6.88 0.02 -15.31
CA HIS A 163 7.47 -1.18 -15.94
C HIS A 163 6.41 -2.16 -16.41
N LEU A 164 5.33 -2.29 -15.64
CA LEU A 164 4.17 -3.12 -15.97
C LEU A 164 3.45 -2.57 -17.22
N SER A 165 3.18 -1.25 -17.26
CA SER A 165 2.59 -0.60 -18.43
C SER A 165 3.42 -0.81 -19.69
N ARG A 166 4.74 -0.64 -19.61
CA ARG A 166 5.64 -0.89 -20.74
C ARG A 166 5.62 -2.34 -21.18
N ALA A 167 5.66 -3.29 -20.23
CA ALA A 167 5.69 -4.73 -20.54
C ALA A 167 4.38 -5.21 -21.21
N LEU A 168 3.26 -4.57 -20.88
CA LEU A 168 1.93 -4.90 -21.42
C LEU A 168 1.52 -4.03 -22.61
N GLY A 169 2.39 -3.07 -23.02
CA GLY A 169 2.08 -2.18 -24.14
C GLY A 169 0.93 -1.20 -23.87
N THR A 170 0.67 -0.91 -22.59
CA THR A 170 -0.35 0.08 -22.16
C THR A 170 0.24 1.48 -22.00
N ASP A 171 1.52 1.69 -22.32
CA ASP A 171 2.13 3.02 -22.38
C ASP A 171 1.49 3.79 -23.54
N SER A 172 0.65 4.74 -23.23
CA SER A 172 0.07 5.69 -24.18
C SER A 172 1.14 6.71 -24.57
N GLY A 173 2.10 6.35 -25.42
CA GLY A 173 3.06 7.21 -26.15
C GLY A 173 3.71 8.41 -25.45
N PRO A 174 4.71 9.05 -26.04
CA PRO A 174 5.37 10.22 -25.48
C PRO A 174 4.37 11.41 -25.47
N GLY A 175 3.89 11.77 -24.28
CA GLY A 175 2.94 12.88 -24.06
C GLY A 175 1.82 12.59 -23.08
N THR A 176 1.54 11.34 -22.76
CA THR A 176 0.69 10.96 -21.62
C THR A 176 1.62 10.58 -20.46
N ASP A 177 1.95 11.58 -19.67
CA ASP A 177 2.88 11.46 -18.56
C ASP A 177 2.25 10.65 -17.41
N SER A 178 2.16 9.32 -17.61
CA SER A 178 1.84 8.36 -16.53
C SER A 178 2.92 8.37 -15.43
N GLY A 179 4.01 9.09 -15.65
CA GLY A 179 5.10 9.27 -14.68
C GLY A 179 4.81 10.37 -13.66
N GLU A 180 4.07 11.42 -14.02
CA GLU A 180 3.71 12.51 -13.10
C GLU A 180 2.44 12.22 -12.29
N THR A 181 1.49 11.47 -12.84
CA THR A 181 0.27 11.06 -12.13
C THR A 181 0.43 9.71 -11.40
N GLY A 182 1.42 9.49 -10.66
CA GLY A 182 1.71 8.40 -9.68
C GLY A 182 0.82 7.14 -9.60
N GLY A 183 -0.29 7.04 -10.32
CA GLY A 183 -1.30 5.99 -10.22
C GLY A 183 -1.07 4.77 -11.14
N ILE A 184 -1.85 3.72 -10.93
CA ILE A 184 -2.00 2.61 -11.88
C ILE A 184 -2.90 3.11 -13.02
N SER A 185 -2.47 3.00 -14.28
CA SER A 185 -3.33 3.44 -15.39
C SER A 185 -4.60 2.58 -15.48
N PRO A 186 -5.74 3.13 -15.94
CA PRO A 186 -6.97 2.35 -16.13
C PRO A 186 -6.79 1.13 -17.03
N ASP A 187 -5.93 1.24 -18.06
CA ASP A 187 -5.66 0.15 -18.98
C ASP A 187 -4.82 -0.95 -18.33
N LEU A 188 -3.84 -0.57 -17.52
CA LEU A 188 -3.07 -1.52 -16.70
C LEU A 188 -3.99 -2.26 -15.72
N LEU A 189 -4.88 -1.55 -15.03
CA LEU A 189 -5.85 -2.17 -14.13
C LEU A 189 -6.76 -3.17 -14.87
N ARG A 190 -7.32 -2.79 -16.02
CA ARG A 190 -8.16 -3.69 -16.83
C ARG A 190 -7.43 -4.96 -17.23
N GLN A 191 -6.17 -4.85 -17.63
CA GLN A 191 -5.39 -6.02 -18.08
C GLN A 191 -4.97 -6.93 -16.94
N LEU A 192 -4.64 -6.38 -15.75
CA LEU A 192 -4.09 -7.17 -14.65
C LEU A 192 -5.15 -7.74 -13.70
N THR A 193 -6.34 -7.15 -13.63
CA THR A 193 -7.35 -7.53 -12.63
C THR A 193 -7.75 -9.00 -12.73
N LEU A 194 -8.14 -9.46 -13.93
CA LEU A 194 -8.60 -10.85 -14.10
C LEU A 194 -7.47 -11.87 -13.92
N PRO A 195 -6.29 -11.72 -14.53
CA PRO A 195 -5.17 -12.63 -14.28
C PRO A 195 -4.74 -12.69 -12.81
N ALA A 196 -4.72 -11.55 -12.10
CA ALA A 196 -4.39 -11.54 -10.69
C ALA A 196 -5.42 -12.29 -9.85
N LEU A 197 -6.71 -12.04 -10.07
CA LEU A 197 -7.80 -12.75 -9.38
C LEU A 197 -7.80 -14.25 -9.71
N ASP A 198 -7.49 -14.65 -10.94
CA ASP A 198 -7.39 -16.04 -11.32
C ASP A 198 -6.28 -16.77 -10.55
N ILE A 199 -5.09 -16.15 -10.43
CA ILE A 199 -3.98 -16.68 -9.63
C ILE A 199 -4.37 -16.83 -8.15
N TYR A 200 -5.06 -15.84 -7.58
CA TYR A 200 -5.49 -15.92 -6.18
C TYR A 200 -6.61 -16.92 -5.94
N THR A 201 -7.48 -17.15 -6.94
CA THR A 201 -8.62 -18.05 -6.82
C THR A 201 -8.22 -19.51 -7.03
N HIS A 202 -7.41 -19.77 -8.06
CA HIS A 202 -7.10 -21.13 -8.51
C HIS A 202 -5.65 -21.55 -8.18
N GLY A 203 -4.78 -20.59 -7.85
CA GLY A 203 -3.35 -20.81 -7.67
C GLY A 203 -2.57 -20.80 -8.99
N PHE A 204 -1.24 -20.81 -8.90
CA PHE A 204 -0.33 -20.81 -10.05
C PHE A 204 0.04 -22.22 -10.49
N TYR A 205 0.25 -23.12 -9.52
CA TYR A 205 0.64 -24.50 -9.79
C TYR A 205 -0.59 -25.40 -9.95
N ALA A 206 -0.49 -26.38 -10.84
CA ALA A 206 -1.56 -27.35 -11.12
C ALA A 206 -1.82 -28.30 -9.96
N ASP A 207 -0.83 -28.52 -9.08
CA ASP A 207 -0.91 -29.41 -7.91
C ASP A 207 0.08 -29.01 -6.81
N ALA A 208 0.10 -29.77 -5.71
CA ALA A 208 0.89 -29.46 -4.52
C ALA A 208 2.37 -29.91 -4.59
N ARG A 209 2.85 -30.57 -5.67
CA ARG A 209 4.20 -31.14 -5.73
C ARG A 209 5.33 -30.16 -5.42
N PHE A 210 5.20 -28.90 -5.85
CA PHE A 210 6.19 -27.87 -5.54
C PHE A 210 6.18 -27.48 -4.07
N LEU A 211 4.99 -27.36 -3.48
CA LEU A 211 4.83 -27.07 -2.05
C LEU A 211 5.37 -28.19 -1.18
N ASP A 212 5.07 -29.45 -1.53
CA ASP A 212 5.51 -30.63 -0.80
C ASP A 212 7.05 -30.78 -0.89
N ALA A 213 7.63 -30.58 -2.07
CA ALA A 213 9.08 -30.60 -2.24
C ALA A 213 9.78 -29.49 -1.41
N ALA A 214 9.18 -28.30 -1.32
CA ALA A 214 9.73 -27.22 -0.48
C ALA A 214 9.63 -27.56 1.01
N ARG A 215 8.53 -28.12 1.47
CA ARG A 215 8.37 -28.59 2.87
C ARG A 215 9.42 -29.63 3.24
N ASP A 216 9.60 -30.65 2.39
CA ASP A 216 10.61 -31.68 2.61
C ASP A 216 12.03 -31.11 2.69
N ALA A 217 12.36 -30.17 1.82
CA ALA A 217 13.69 -29.53 1.81
C ALA A 217 13.96 -28.70 3.09
N LEU A 218 12.98 -27.95 3.57
CA LEU A 218 13.11 -27.14 4.79
C LEU A 218 13.20 -28.02 6.03
N GLN A 219 12.40 -29.07 6.15
CA GLN A 219 12.45 -30.01 7.30
C GLN A 219 13.78 -30.75 7.38
N HIS A 220 14.36 -31.17 6.25
CA HIS A 220 15.68 -31.81 6.21
C HIS A 220 16.81 -30.87 6.66
N ASN A 221 16.71 -29.59 6.35
CA ASN A 221 17.73 -28.62 6.73
C ASN A 221 17.71 -28.35 8.25
N ASP A 222 16.54 -28.25 8.84
CA ASP A 222 16.38 -28.03 10.30
C ASP A 222 16.93 -29.21 11.09
N ALA A 223 16.67 -30.45 10.67
CA ALA A 223 17.21 -31.66 11.29
C ALA A 223 18.76 -31.72 11.23
N THR A 224 19.36 -31.24 10.14
CA THR A 224 20.82 -31.23 9.95
C THR A 224 21.50 -30.15 10.80
N THR A 225 20.83 -29.01 11.01
CA THR A 225 21.35 -27.90 11.83
C THR A 225 21.32 -28.22 13.31
N GLN A 226 20.23 -28.83 13.79
CA GLN A 226 20.12 -29.28 15.19
C GLN A 226 21.09 -30.42 15.55
N GLY A 227 21.41 -31.32 14.61
CA GLY A 227 22.42 -32.37 14.79
C GLY A 227 23.86 -31.87 14.88
N ARG A 228 24.18 -30.66 14.37
CA ARG A 228 25.50 -30.05 14.49
C ARG A 228 25.73 -29.26 15.77
N GLU A 229 24.67 -28.76 16.41
CA GLU A 229 24.76 -28.04 17.70
C GLU A 229 24.90 -28.98 18.90
N HIS A 230 24.67 -30.30 18.71
CA HIS A 230 24.72 -31.33 19.78
C HIS A 230 25.85 -32.35 19.58
N ALA A 231 26.82 -32.07 18.71
CA ALA A 231 28.02 -32.89 18.63
C ALA A 231 29.04 -32.42 19.69
N PRO A 232 29.52 -33.34 20.59
CA PRO A 232 30.39 -33.00 21.72
C PRO A 232 31.80 -32.55 21.32
#